data_2d8b9a11b742d18ebe76035438b6b9be
#
_entry.id   2d8b9a11b742d18ebe76035438b6b9be
#
_cell.length_a   1.000
_cell.length_b   1.000
_cell.length_c   1.000
_cell.angle_alpha   90.00
_cell.angle_beta   90.00
_cell.angle_gamma   90.00
#
_symmetry.space_group_name_H-M   'P 1'
#
loop_
_entity.id
_entity.type
_entity.pdbx_description
1 polymer ?
#
loop_
_entity_poly.entity_id
_entity_poly.type
_entity_poly.pdbx_seq_one_letter_code
_entity_poly.pdbx_strand_id
1 'polypeptide(L)'
;MTPVSIHPLGALLALIFVVSMSSLLWWMLHLPPVVPYEVARITSEVQAIRRILVPVVDTDYSRRAIELATRLGAEQKAEIVLLYVLEVPFTLPLGAALPGAEEKAHHILKQAQEIVAFHHLPYRSRIMRARTAGSGILEAVKEEEADMVVMGVRPPRGEHIPLTRTPEWLLKYANCEVVIDKLPA
;
A
#
# COMPACT_ATOMS: atom_id res chain seq x y z
N MET A 1 -48.17 -46.78 41.79
CA MET A 1 -46.96 -46.15 41.20
C MET A 1 -46.24 -47.23 40.41
N THR A 2 -46.40 -47.21 39.08
CA THR A 2 -45.75 -48.20 38.19
C THR A 2 -44.28 -47.82 38.01
N PRO A 3 -43.33 -48.70 38.28
CA PRO A 3 -41.91 -48.41 38.04
C PRO A 3 -41.69 -48.20 36.53
N VAL A 4 -41.13 -47.06 36.16
CA VAL A 4 -40.71 -46.81 34.78
C VAL A 4 -39.51 -47.70 34.49
N SER A 5 -39.74 -48.82 33.77
CA SER A 5 -38.67 -49.67 33.33
C SER A 5 -37.96 -49.01 32.12
N ILE A 6 -36.82 -48.43 32.35
CA ILE A 6 -35.99 -47.85 31.31
C ILE A 6 -35.40 -48.99 30.49
N HIS A 7 -35.87 -49.17 29.26
CA HIS A 7 -35.30 -50.17 28.36
C HIS A 7 -33.90 -49.70 27.90
N PRO A 8 -32.83 -50.50 28.05
CA PRO A 8 -31.46 -50.08 27.74
C PRO A 8 -31.29 -49.64 26.29
N LEU A 9 -32.04 -50.25 25.36
CA LEU A 9 -32.06 -49.88 23.96
C LEU A 9 -32.66 -48.47 23.75
N GLY A 10 -33.72 -48.16 24.46
CA GLY A 10 -34.35 -46.83 24.42
C GLY A 10 -33.45 -45.71 24.96
N ALA A 11 -32.70 -46.00 26.03
CA ALA A 11 -31.73 -45.07 26.58
C ALA A 11 -30.57 -44.82 25.63
N LEU A 12 -30.06 -45.83 24.93
CA LEU A 12 -29.01 -45.74 23.92
C LEU A 12 -29.44 -44.89 22.72
N LEU A 13 -30.67 -45.10 22.22
CA LEU A 13 -31.21 -44.32 21.09
C LEU A 13 -31.43 -42.87 21.46
N ALA A 14 -31.92 -42.60 22.68
CA ALA A 14 -32.08 -41.23 23.17
C ALA A 14 -30.74 -40.50 23.30
N LEU A 15 -29.69 -41.16 23.74
CA LEU A 15 -28.36 -40.60 23.86
C LEU A 15 -27.75 -40.29 22.47
N ILE A 16 -27.88 -41.18 21.52
CA ILE A 16 -27.46 -40.97 20.12
C ILE A 16 -28.19 -39.76 19.52
N PHE A 17 -29.50 -39.66 19.75
CA PHE A 17 -30.31 -38.55 19.25
C PHE A 17 -29.85 -37.20 19.85
N VAL A 18 -29.63 -37.12 21.17
CA VAL A 18 -29.17 -35.91 21.83
C VAL A 18 -27.77 -35.48 21.33
N VAL A 19 -26.83 -36.44 21.22
CA VAL A 19 -25.49 -36.14 20.71
C VAL A 19 -25.54 -35.67 19.26
N SER A 20 -26.29 -36.31 18.39
CA SER A 20 -26.48 -35.90 17.00
C SER A 20 -27.08 -34.51 16.88
N MET A 21 -28.14 -34.23 17.65
CA MET A 21 -28.82 -32.93 17.64
C MET A 21 -27.90 -31.82 18.18
N SER A 22 -27.16 -32.10 19.26
CA SER A 22 -26.19 -31.17 19.82
C SER A 22 -25.03 -30.88 18.83
N SER A 23 -24.55 -31.90 18.14
CA SER A 23 -23.51 -31.74 17.12
C SER A 23 -23.97 -30.90 15.94
N LEU A 24 -25.20 -31.13 15.46
CA LEU A 24 -25.83 -30.34 14.38
C LEU A 24 -26.02 -28.87 14.80
N LEU A 25 -26.52 -28.63 16.01
CA LEU A 25 -26.68 -27.29 16.54
C LEU A 25 -25.33 -26.59 16.69
N TRP A 26 -24.33 -27.28 17.23
CA TRP A 26 -22.98 -26.74 17.36
C TRP A 26 -22.38 -26.37 16.01
N TRP A 27 -22.52 -27.24 15.00
CA TRP A 27 -22.05 -26.98 13.64
C TRP A 27 -22.77 -25.77 13.01
N MET A 28 -24.08 -25.65 13.21
CA MET A 28 -24.90 -24.56 12.67
C MET A 28 -24.56 -23.20 13.30
N LEU A 29 -24.22 -23.18 14.61
CA LEU A 29 -23.79 -21.97 15.32
C LEU A 29 -22.35 -21.56 15.01
N HIS A 30 -21.52 -22.50 14.55
CA HIS A 30 -20.11 -22.25 14.23
C HIS A 30 -19.86 -22.15 12.71
N LEU A 31 -20.89 -21.83 11.91
CA LEU A 31 -20.65 -21.53 10.51
C LEU A 31 -19.74 -20.30 10.41
N PRO A 32 -18.69 -20.35 9.54
CA PRO A 32 -17.86 -19.21 9.30
C PRO A 32 -18.74 -18.05 8.77
N PRO A 33 -18.45 -16.79 9.15
CA PRO A 33 -19.23 -15.66 8.67
C PRO A 33 -19.20 -15.64 7.13
N VAL A 34 -20.39 -15.69 6.53
CA VAL A 34 -20.53 -15.57 5.07
C VAL A 34 -20.19 -14.15 4.71
N VAL A 35 -19.04 -13.93 4.07
CA VAL A 35 -18.67 -12.63 3.53
C VAL A 35 -19.67 -12.29 2.42
N PRO A 36 -20.41 -11.15 2.51
CA PRO A 36 -21.32 -10.75 1.46
C PRO A 36 -20.61 -10.73 0.11
N TYR A 37 -21.26 -11.24 -0.94
CA TYR A 37 -20.70 -11.33 -2.30
C TYR A 37 -20.12 -10.00 -2.80
N GLU A 38 -20.76 -8.88 -2.47
CA GLU A 38 -20.29 -7.54 -2.82
C GLU A 38 -18.95 -7.20 -2.15
N VAL A 39 -18.77 -7.56 -0.87
CA VAL A 39 -17.50 -7.34 -0.15
C VAL A 39 -16.40 -8.26 -0.73
N ALA A 40 -16.74 -9.52 -1.02
CA ALA A 40 -15.79 -10.46 -1.65
C ALA A 40 -15.38 -9.99 -3.05
N ARG A 41 -16.29 -9.40 -3.82
CA ARG A 41 -16.01 -8.82 -5.13
C ARG A 41 -15.08 -7.62 -5.03
N ILE A 42 -15.35 -6.67 -4.15
CA ILE A 42 -14.50 -5.49 -3.92
C ILE A 42 -13.12 -5.93 -3.45
N THR A 43 -13.03 -6.90 -2.54
CA THR A 43 -11.74 -7.40 -2.04
C THR A 43 -10.94 -8.14 -3.12
N SER A 44 -11.61 -8.78 -4.10
CA SER A 44 -10.92 -9.43 -5.22
C SER A 44 -10.52 -8.44 -6.34
N GLU A 45 -11.20 -7.30 -6.46
CA GLU A 45 -10.87 -6.23 -7.39
C GLU A 45 -9.71 -5.36 -6.87
N VAL A 46 -9.49 -5.30 -5.55
CA VAL A 46 -8.29 -4.68 -4.97
C VAL A 46 -7.11 -5.62 -5.22
N GLN A 47 -6.37 -5.37 -6.30
CA GLN A 47 -5.14 -6.10 -6.58
C GLN A 47 -4.19 -5.99 -5.39
N ALA A 48 -3.56 -7.11 -5.02
CA ALA A 48 -2.52 -7.09 -4.00
C ALA A 48 -1.42 -6.10 -4.42
N ILE A 49 -1.19 -5.09 -3.61
CA ILE A 49 -0.15 -4.08 -3.85
C ILE A 49 1.21 -4.79 -3.75
N ARG A 50 1.89 -4.91 -4.87
CA ARG A 50 3.20 -5.55 -4.95
C ARG A 50 4.34 -4.56 -4.92
N ARG A 51 4.14 -3.38 -5.54
CA ARG A 51 5.15 -2.33 -5.66
C ARG A 51 4.56 -0.97 -5.36
N ILE A 52 5.19 -0.29 -4.42
CA ILE A 52 4.84 1.08 -4.03
C ILE A 52 5.98 2.00 -4.44
N LEU A 53 5.72 2.91 -5.35
CA LEU A 53 6.69 3.92 -5.78
C LEU A 53 6.58 5.15 -4.90
N VAL A 54 7.72 5.60 -4.36
CA VAL A 54 7.81 6.77 -3.49
C VAL A 54 8.77 7.77 -4.09
N PRO A 55 8.29 8.89 -4.65
CA PRO A 55 9.14 9.99 -5.07
C PRO A 55 9.80 10.64 -3.85
N VAL A 56 11.13 10.70 -3.88
CA VAL A 56 11.96 11.15 -2.75
C VAL A 56 12.59 12.51 -3.05
N VAL A 57 12.47 13.43 -2.11
CA VAL A 57 13.16 14.72 -2.09
C VAL A 57 13.65 15.01 -0.67
N ASP A 58 14.60 15.93 -0.52
CA ASP A 58 15.13 16.28 0.81
C ASP A 58 14.17 17.18 1.58
N THR A 59 13.12 16.58 2.13
CA THR A 59 12.09 17.31 2.89
C THR A 59 11.40 16.39 3.90
N ASP A 60 10.88 16.97 4.98
CA ASP A 60 10.19 16.21 6.02
C ASP A 60 8.91 15.52 5.51
N TYR A 61 8.19 16.15 4.58
CA TYR A 61 7.01 15.54 3.98
C TYR A 61 7.37 14.32 3.11
N SER A 62 8.55 14.30 2.49
CA SER A 62 9.04 13.14 1.76
C SER A 62 9.40 11.99 2.69
N ARG A 63 10.10 12.26 3.81
CA ARG A 63 10.43 11.25 4.82
C ARG A 63 9.17 10.61 5.40
N ARG A 64 8.15 11.43 5.67
CA ARG A 64 6.86 10.95 6.15
C ARG A 64 6.13 10.09 5.12
N ALA A 65 6.20 10.44 3.83
CA ALA A 65 5.62 9.63 2.77
C ALA A 65 6.29 8.25 2.67
N ILE A 66 7.61 8.15 2.88
CA ILE A 66 8.33 6.88 2.96
C ILE A 66 7.80 6.04 4.13
N GLU A 67 7.65 6.65 5.30
CA GLU A 67 7.11 5.98 6.49
C GLU A 67 5.66 5.50 6.26
N LEU A 68 4.83 6.29 5.61
CA LEU A 68 3.47 5.90 5.23
C LEU A 68 3.48 4.73 4.23
N ALA A 69 4.33 4.81 3.20
CA ALA A 69 4.46 3.75 2.20
C ALA A 69 4.91 2.42 2.83
N THR A 70 5.85 2.46 3.77
CA THR A 70 6.31 1.26 4.48
C THR A 70 5.20 0.63 5.32
N ARG A 71 4.37 1.44 5.98
CA ARG A 71 3.20 0.94 6.73
C ARG A 71 2.16 0.31 5.81
N LEU A 72 1.85 0.96 4.69
CA LEU A 72 0.89 0.43 3.72
C LEU A 72 1.39 -0.87 3.07
N GLY A 73 2.69 -0.96 2.79
CA GLY A 73 3.31 -2.14 2.18
C GLY A 73 3.56 -3.30 3.16
N ALA A 74 3.56 -3.06 4.47
CA ALA A 74 3.99 -4.04 5.46
C ALA A 74 3.14 -5.32 5.46
N GLU A 75 1.82 -5.21 5.37
CA GLU A 75 0.91 -6.36 5.40
C GLU A 75 1.06 -7.26 4.17
N GLN A 76 1.33 -6.67 3.02
CA GLN A 76 1.44 -7.38 1.74
C GLN A 76 2.89 -7.68 1.36
N LYS A 77 3.85 -7.26 2.17
CA LYS A 77 5.30 -7.34 1.90
C LYS A 77 5.65 -6.70 0.54
N ALA A 78 5.00 -5.58 0.25
CA ALA A 78 5.22 -4.84 -0.98
C ALA A 78 6.66 -4.35 -1.10
N GLU A 79 7.19 -4.35 -2.31
CA GLU A 79 8.49 -3.78 -2.61
C GLU A 79 8.38 -2.24 -2.70
N ILE A 80 9.24 -1.54 -1.97
CA ILE A 80 9.27 -0.06 -1.98
C ILE A 80 10.28 0.40 -3.03
N VAL A 81 9.82 1.13 -4.04
CA VAL A 81 10.66 1.73 -5.07
C VAL A 81 10.89 3.20 -4.75
N LEU A 82 12.08 3.52 -4.25
CA LEU A 82 12.49 4.89 -3.94
C LEU A 82 12.96 5.58 -5.21
N LEU A 83 12.26 6.61 -5.65
CA LEU A 83 12.55 7.31 -6.89
C LEU A 83 13.03 8.74 -6.63
N TYR A 84 14.23 9.07 -7.11
CA TYR A 84 14.66 10.47 -7.23
C TYR A 84 14.55 10.91 -8.68
N VAL A 85 13.76 11.97 -8.95
CA VAL A 85 13.68 12.56 -10.28
C VAL A 85 14.68 13.71 -10.38
N LEU A 86 15.69 13.54 -11.24
CA LEU A 86 16.65 14.57 -11.56
C LEU A 86 16.11 15.40 -12.72
N GLU A 87 15.62 16.59 -12.39
CA GLU A 87 15.08 17.51 -13.39
C GLU A 87 16.21 18.16 -14.21
N VAL A 88 16.21 17.87 -15.51
CA VAL A 88 17.20 18.42 -16.47
C VAL A 88 16.59 19.65 -17.15
N PRO A 89 17.23 20.83 -17.04
CA PRO A 89 16.79 22.04 -17.72
C PRO A 89 16.62 21.82 -19.25
N PHE A 90 15.65 22.50 -19.84
CA PHE A 90 15.40 22.39 -21.30
C PHE A 90 16.57 22.86 -22.16
N THR A 91 17.46 23.69 -21.62
CA THR A 91 18.67 24.17 -22.28
C THR A 91 19.76 23.12 -22.43
N LEU A 92 19.65 22.00 -21.71
CA LEU A 92 20.63 20.91 -21.74
C LEU A 92 20.01 19.63 -22.33
N PRO A 93 20.78 18.76 -23.00
CA PRO A 93 20.30 17.42 -23.37
C PRO A 93 19.98 16.59 -22.12
N LEU A 94 19.02 15.66 -22.20
CA LEU A 94 18.62 14.82 -21.05
C LEU A 94 19.78 14.01 -20.49
N GLY A 95 20.74 13.62 -21.34
CA GLY A 95 21.95 12.90 -20.94
C GLY A 95 23.09 13.78 -20.41
N ALA A 96 22.88 15.09 -20.25
CA ALA A 96 23.94 15.98 -19.76
C ALA A 96 24.43 15.55 -18.38
N ALA A 97 25.75 15.54 -18.17
CA ALA A 97 26.31 15.26 -16.86
C ALA A 97 25.98 16.40 -15.88
N LEU A 98 25.40 16.05 -14.76
CA LEU A 98 25.04 16.95 -13.65
C LEU A 98 25.63 16.39 -12.35
N PRO A 99 26.96 16.36 -12.19
CA PRO A 99 27.62 15.59 -11.12
C PRO A 99 27.17 16.04 -9.72
N GLY A 100 27.02 17.32 -9.45
CA GLY A 100 26.56 17.81 -8.16
C GLY A 100 25.09 17.46 -7.86
N ALA A 101 24.23 17.40 -8.88
CA ALA A 101 22.84 16.98 -8.70
C ALA A 101 22.71 15.47 -8.53
N GLU A 102 23.56 14.71 -9.19
CA GLU A 102 23.63 13.25 -9.05
C GLU A 102 24.14 12.83 -7.68
N GLU A 103 25.18 13.46 -7.18
CA GLU A 103 25.71 13.22 -5.84
C GLU A 103 24.65 13.53 -4.76
N LYS A 104 23.96 14.64 -4.91
CA LYS A 104 22.82 14.99 -4.04
C LYS A 104 21.72 13.94 -4.10
N ALA A 105 21.37 13.45 -5.28
CA ALA A 105 20.36 12.41 -5.47
C ALA A 105 20.75 11.12 -4.73
N HIS A 106 22.00 10.69 -4.89
CA HIS A 106 22.53 9.51 -4.18
C HIS A 106 22.48 9.67 -2.66
N HIS A 107 22.85 10.84 -2.15
CA HIS A 107 22.80 11.12 -0.72
C HIS A 107 21.36 11.04 -0.17
N ILE A 108 20.40 11.66 -0.86
CA ILE A 108 18.99 11.63 -0.46
C ILE A 108 18.41 10.22 -0.52
N LEU A 109 18.70 9.47 -1.59
CA LEU A 109 18.26 8.08 -1.71
C LEU A 109 18.84 7.20 -0.61
N LYS A 110 20.09 7.40 -0.23
CA LYS A 110 20.71 6.66 0.87
C LYS A 110 19.97 6.87 2.18
N GLN A 111 19.63 8.10 2.52
CA GLN A 111 18.84 8.40 3.71
C GLN A 111 17.45 7.75 3.65
N ALA A 112 16.81 7.78 2.48
CA ALA A 112 15.51 7.14 2.27
C ALA A 112 15.59 5.61 2.43
N GLN A 113 16.64 4.98 1.93
CA GLN A 113 16.89 3.54 2.08
C GLN A 113 17.03 3.13 3.55
N GLU A 114 17.69 3.95 4.38
CA GLU A 114 17.84 3.70 5.81
C GLU A 114 16.49 3.63 6.52
N ILE A 115 15.52 4.46 6.13
CA ILE A 115 14.15 4.44 6.69
C ILE A 115 13.45 3.13 6.31
N VAL A 116 13.48 2.73 5.04
CA VAL A 116 12.81 1.49 4.59
C VAL A 116 13.47 0.25 5.18
N ALA A 117 14.81 0.23 5.25
CA ALA A 117 15.57 -0.88 5.82
C ALA A 117 15.21 -1.12 7.30
N PHE A 118 14.92 -0.07 8.06
CA PHE A 118 14.45 -0.18 9.45
C PHE A 118 13.14 -0.97 9.57
N HIS A 119 12.28 -0.91 8.56
CA HIS A 119 11.02 -1.65 8.52
C HIS A 119 11.13 -3.05 7.91
N HIS A 120 12.33 -3.50 7.54
CA HIS A 120 12.61 -4.83 6.99
C HIS A 120 11.80 -5.18 5.73
N LEU A 121 11.41 -4.18 4.92
CA LEU A 121 10.76 -4.38 3.64
C LEU A 121 11.78 -4.47 2.50
N PRO A 122 11.45 -5.21 1.42
CA PRO A 122 12.26 -5.18 0.22
C PRO A 122 12.17 -3.79 -0.43
N TYR A 123 13.31 -3.27 -0.86
CA TYR A 123 13.34 -1.97 -1.52
C TYR A 123 14.33 -1.91 -2.66
N ARG A 124 14.07 -1.01 -3.59
CA ARG A 124 14.99 -0.57 -4.64
C ARG A 124 15.08 0.94 -4.65
N SER A 125 16.17 1.47 -5.18
CA SER A 125 16.30 2.90 -5.43
C SER A 125 16.67 3.17 -6.87
N ARG A 126 16.13 4.26 -7.41
CA ARG A 126 16.36 4.65 -8.79
C ARG A 126 16.47 6.16 -8.91
N ILE A 127 17.38 6.60 -9.78
CA ILE A 127 17.45 7.98 -10.25
C ILE A 127 16.93 8.00 -11.68
N MET A 128 15.91 8.83 -11.93
CA MET A 128 15.36 9.04 -13.26
C MET A 128 15.58 10.47 -13.69
N ARG A 129 16.03 10.67 -14.92
CA ARG A 129 16.21 11.98 -15.52
C ARG A 129 14.99 12.37 -16.31
N ALA A 130 14.40 13.50 -16.01
CA ALA A 130 13.21 13.98 -16.71
C ALA A 130 13.20 15.50 -16.83
N ARG A 131 12.31 16.04 -17.65
CA ARG A 131 12.12 17.50 -17.76
C ARG A 131 11.35 18.09 -16.59
N THR A 132 10.45 17.29 -16.03
CA THR A 132 9.64 17.67 -14.86
C THR A 132 9.53 16.48 -13.91
N ALA A 133 9.35 16.74 -12.62
CA ALA A 133 9.14 15.67 -11.64
C ALA A 133 7.93 14.79 -12.02
N GLY A 134 6.82 15.40 -12.42
CA GLY A 134 5.60 14.67 -12.78
C GLY A 134 5.79 13.70 -13.94
N SER A 135 6.48 14.12 -15.02
CA SER A 135 6.76 13.23 -16.15
C SER A 135 7.69 12.07 -15.78
N GLY A 136 8.73 12.35 -14.97
CA GLY A 136 9.65 11.31 -14.51
C GLY A 136 8.98 10.29 -13.60
N ILE A 137 8.08 10.74 -12.71
CA ILE A 137 7.34 9.82 -11.85
C ILE A 137 6.41 8.93 -12.69
N LEU A 138 5.67 9.47 -13.65
CA LEU A 138 4.77 8.69 -14.52
C LEU A 138 5.53 7.67 -15.38
N GLU A 139 6.71 8.03 -15.86
CA GLU A 139 7.57 7.11 -16.61
C GLU A 139 8.05 5.98 -15.70
N ALA A 140 8.50 6.31 -14.48
CA ALA A 140 8.92 5.33 -13.49
C ALA A 140 7.78 4.40 -13.06
N VAL A 141 6.55 4.90 -12.90
CA VAL A 141 5.36 4.07 -12.61
C VAL A 141 5.18 2.98 -13.67
N LYS A 142 5.35 3.33 -14.95
CA LYS A 142 5.19 2.38 -16.06
C LYS A 142 6.35 1.37 -16.12
N GLU A 143 7.58 1.84 -15.99
CA GLU A 143 8.77 0.99 -16.08
C GLU A 143 8.91 0.04 -14.89
N GLU A 144 8.52 0.48 -13.70
CA GLU A 144 8.54 -0.32 -12.49
C GLU A 144 7.25 -1.13 -12.29
N GLU A 145 6.23 -0.96 -13.15
CA GLU A 145 4.91 -1.57 -12.98
C GLU A 145 4.37 -1.34 -11.55
N ALA A 146 4.44 -0.09 -11.08
CA ALA A 146 4.03 0.25 -9.73
C ALA A 146 2.50 0.24 -9.60
N ASP A 147 2.00 -0.43 -8.57
CA ASP A 147 0.58 -0.52 -8.28
C ASP A 147 0.08 0.74 -7.56
N MET A 148 0.98 1.40 -6.82
CA MET A 148 0.66 2.58 -6.02
C MET A 148 1.81 3.59 -6.02
N VAL A 149 1.47 4.88 -6.02
CA VAL A 149 2.40 5.98 -5.74
C VAL A 149 2.03 6.63 -4.42
N VAL A 150 2.98 6.74 -3.51
CA VAL A 150 2.81 7.45 -2.23
C VAL A 150 3.72 8.67 -2.23
N MET A 151 3.15 9.86 -2.15
CA MET A 151 3.94 11.09 -2.13
C MET A 151 3.52 12.05 -1.03
N GLY A 152 4.51 12.68 -0.42
CA GLY A 152 4.30 13.78 0.52
C GLY A 152 4.15 15.11 -0.20
N VAL A 153 3.28 15.97 0.32
CA VAL A 153 3.13 17.33 -0.18
C VAL A 153 3.32 18.35 0.94
N ARG A 154 3.88 19.51 0.57
CA ARG A 154 3.96 20.63 1.48
C ARG A 154 2.55 21.14 1.80
N PRO A 155 2.24 21.42 3.08
CA PRO A 155 0.99 22.08 3.41
C PRO A 155 0.92 23.46 2.70
N PRO A 156 -0.21 23.81 2.11
CA PRO A 156 -0.40 25.11 1.49
C PRO A 156 -0.29 26.20 2.57
N ARG A 157 0.38 27.29 2.25
CA ARG A 157 0.41 28.48 3.08
C ARG A 157 -0.78 29.37 2.69
N GLY A 158 -1.94 29.20 3.36
CA GLY A 158 -3.16 29.96 3.10
C GLY A 158 -4.36 29.07 2.73
N GLU A 159 -5.58 29.63 2.83
CA GLU A 159 -6.83 28.87 2.70
C GLU A 159 -7.17 28.38 1.29
N HIS A 160 -6.54 28.87 0.23
CA HIS A 160 -6.92 28.61 -1.15
C HIS A 160 -5.75 28.29 -2.08
N ILE A 161 -4.71 27.59 -1.59
CA ILE A 161 -3.60 27.23 -2.48
C ILE A 161 -3.88 25.83 -3.09
N PRO A 162 -4.00 25.73 -4.42
CA PRO A 162 -4.16 24.46 -5.10
C PRO A 162 -2.96 23.54 -4.85
N LEU A 163 -3.16 22.25 -5.00
CA LEU A 163 -2.08 21.26 -5.00
C LEU A 163 -0.97 21.74 -5.95
N THR A 164 0.27 21.46 -5.59
CA THR A 164 1.40 21.76 -6.48
C THR A 164 1.29 20.98 -7.78
N ARG A 165 1.95 21.45 -8.85
CA ARG A 165 1.82 20.85 -10.21
C ARG A 165 2.05 19.35 -10.27
N THR A 166 2.97 18.80 -9.49
CA THR A 166 3.30 17.37 -9.53
C THR A 166 2.20 16.45 -9.01
N PRO A 167 1.60 16.66 -7.81
CA PRO A 167 0.45 15.89 -7.36
C PRO A 167 -0.75 15.98 -8.29
N GLU A 168 -1.05 17.19 -8.78
CA GLU A 168 -2.15 17.41 -9.72
C GLU A 168 -1.96 16.65 -11.03
N TRP A 169 -0.72 16.66 -11.54
CA TRP A 169 -0.33 15.90 -12.72
C TRP A 169 -0.48 14.39 -12.53
N LEU A 170 -0.04 13.86 -11.39
CA LEU A 170 -0.18 12.45 -11.06
C LEU A 170 -1.63 12.02 -10.94
N LEU A 171 -2.47 12.79 -10.21
CA LEU A 171 -3.90 12.50 -10.10
C LEU A 171 -4.62 12.47 -11.46
N LYS A 172 -4.12 13.22 -12.43
CA LYS A 172 -4.73 13.28 -13.77
C LYS A 172 -4.26 12.18 -14.72
N TYR A 173 -3.01 11.73 -14.59
CA TYR A 173 -2.39 10.89 -15.62
C TYR A 173 -1.83 9.56 -15.11
N ALA A 174 -1.81 9.31 -13.82
CA ALA A 174 -1.35 8.03 -13.29
C ALA A 174 -2.37 6.91 -13.56
N ASN A 175 -1.88 5.75 -13.98
CA ASN A 175 -2.67 4.54 -14.20
C ASN A 175 -2.63 3.58 -12.98
N CYS A 176 -2.22 4.09 -11.82
CA CYS A 176 -2.11 3.36 -10.57
C CYS A 176 -2.75 4.14 -9.44
N GLU A 177 -2.87 3.55 -8.27
CA GLU A 177 -3.36 4.25 -7.09
C GLU A 177 -2.40 5.38 -6.67
N VAL A 178 -2.94 6.54 -6.28
CA VAL A 178 -2.15 7.70 -5.84
C VAL A 178 -2.57 8.11 -4.44
N VAL A 179 -1.64 8.00 -3.51
CA VAL A 179 -1.79 8.43 -2.12
C VAL A 179 -0.99 9.71 -1.90
N ILE A 180 -1.68 10.76 -1.49
CA ILE A 180 -1.05 12.05 -1.18
C ILE A 180 -1.09 12.29 0.32
N ASP A 181 0.08 12.28 0.97
CA ASP A 181 0.23 12.61 2.39
C ASP A 181 0.47 14.11 2.55
N LYS A 182 -0.49 14.79 3.16
CA LYS A 182 -0.40 16.19 3.52
C LYS A 182 -0.05 16.32 5.00
N LEU A 183 1.05 17.00 5.31
CA LEU A 183 1.36 17.36 6.70
C LEU A 183 0.22 18.18 7.30
N PRO A 184 -0.22 17.88 8.53
CA PRO A 184 -1.08 18.79 9.28
C PRO A 184 -0.35 20.13 9.46
N ALA A 185 -1.12 21.22 9.38
CA ALA A 185 -0.61 22.57 9.61
C ALA A 185 -0.24 22.79 11.08
#